data_1ac79b07747a09b585b7e387dd03592e
#
_entry.id   1ac79b07747a09b585b7e387dd03592e
#
_cell.length_a   1.000
_cell.length_b   1.000
_cell.length_c   1.000
_cell.angle_alpha   90.00
_cell.angle_beta   90.00
_cell.angle_gamma   90.00
#
_symmetry.space_group_name_H-M   'P 1'
#
loop_
_entity.id
_entity.type
_entity.pdbx_description
1 polymer ?
#
loop_
_entity_poly.entity_id
_entity_poly.type
_entity_poly.pdbx_seq_one_letter_code
_entity_poly.pdbx_strand_id
1 'polypeptide(L)' 'YDKMLEHDHSMSKSGTDSLDHAFAEGMIMHHQMAVDMAKSILEYTNYEEIRTLAQNIIDAQEKEIEEMKEFTS' A
#
# COMPACT_ATOMS: atom_id res chain seq x y z
N TYR A 1 2.03 -22.47 4.24
CA TYR A 1 1.72 -21.07 4.33
C TYR A 1 1.75 -20.39 2.98
N ASP A 2 2.88 -20.47 2.31
CA ASP A 2 2.97 -19.94 0.96
C ASP A 2 2.03 -20.67 0.01
N LYS A 3 1.86 -21.93 0.24
CA LYS A 3 0.95 -22.72 -0.61
C LYS A 3 -0.47 -22.24 -0.49
N MET A 4 -0.84 -21.83 0.71
CA MET A 4 -2.19 -21.33 0.90
C MET A 4 -2.41 -20.05 0.11
N LEU A 5 -1.42 -19.19 0.10
CA LEU A 5 -1.52 -17.97 -0.65
C LEU A 5 -1.62 -18.22 -2.13
N GLU A 6 -0.82 -19.17 -2.62
CA GLU A 6 -0.86 -19.51 -4.04
C GLU A 6 -2.20 -20.07 -4.43
N HIS A 7 -2.73 -20.92 -3.59
CA HIS A 7 -4.01 -21.53 -3.85
C HIS A 7 -5.12 -20.49 -3.90
N ASP A 8 -5.13 -19.61 -2.93
CA ASP A 8 -6.12 -18.55 -2.89
C ASP A 8 -5.99 -17.64 -4.10
N HIS A 9 -4.79 -17.37 -4.48
CA HIS A 9 -4.54 -16.52 -5.63
C HIS A 9 -5.16 -17.10 -6.90
N SER A 10 -4.96 -18.40 -7.09
CA SER A 10 -5.51 -18.98 -8.30
C SER A 10 -7.02 -18.99 -8.30
N MET A 11 -7.63 -19.05 -7.16
CA MET A 11 -9.08 -19.05 -7.09
C MET A 11 -9.66 -17.67 -7.29
N SER A 12 -8.98 -16.68 -6.81
CA SER A 12 -9.54 -15.33 -6.83
C SER A 12 -9.35 -14.65 -8.15
N LYS A 13 -8.67 -15.26 -9.10
CA LYS A 13 -8.45 -14.60 -10.38
C LYS A 13 -9.74 -14.33 -11.13
N SER A 14 -10.76 -15.10 -10.85
CA SER A 14 -12.03 -14.88 -11.51
C SER A 14 -12.80 -13.73 -10.93
N GLY A 15 -12.27 -13.15 -9.87
CA GLY A 15 -12.90 -12.04 -9.23
C GLY A 15 -12.33 -11.94 -7.84
N THR A 16 -12.28 -10.77 -7.32
CA THR A 16 -11.76 -10.57 -5.98
C THR A 16 -12.80 -11.04 -4.99
N ASP A 17 -12.44 -11.99 -4.15
CA ASP A 17 -13.37 -12.38 -3.12
C ASP A 17 -13.34 -11.38 -1.98
N SER A 18 -14.24 -11.54 -1.01
CA SER A 18 -14.39 -10.55 0.03
C SER A 18 -13.15 -10.41 0.91
N LEU A 19 -12.39 -11.48 1.07
CA LEU A 19 -11.18 -11.41 1.87
C LEU A 19 -10.11 -10.60 1.16
N ASP A 20 -9.92 -10.84 -0.12
CA ASP A 20 -8.95 -10.08 -0.89
C ASP A 20 -9.33 -8.61 -0.94
N HIS A 21 -10.60 -8.34 -1.10
CA HIS A 21 -11.11 -6.99 -1.14
C HIS A 21 -10.84 -6.27 0.18
N ALA A 22 -11.13 -6.95 1.29
CA ALA A 22 -10.91 -6.38 2.61
C ALA A 22 -9.44 -6.13 2.87
N PHE A 23 -8.58 -7.05 2.43
CA PHE A 23 -7.15 -6.87 2.57
C PHE A 23 -6.67 -5.63 1.81
N ALA A 24 -7.11 -5.51 0.55
CA ALA A 24 -6.67 -4.39 -0.26
C ALA A 24 -7.17 -3.08 0.31
N GLU A 25 -8.42 -3.03 0.76
CA GLU A 25 -8.93 -1.81 1.37
C GLU A 25 -8.17 -1.42 2.62
N GLY A 26 -7.90 -2.40 3.48
CA GLY A 26 -7.16 -2.13 4.70
C GLY A 26 -5.75 -1.64 4.42
N MET A 27 -5.10 -2.23 3.44
CA MET A 27 -3.75 -1.83 3.10
C MET A 27 -3.70 -0.47 2.42
N ILE A 28 -4.73 -0.13 1.65
CA ILE A 28 -4.81 1.22 1.08
C ILE A 28 -4.85 2.25 2.19
N MET A 29 -5.67 2.03 3.20
CA MET A 29 -5.75 2.96 4.32
C MET A 29 -4.42 3.03 5.06
N HIS A 30 -3.80 1.88 5.27
CA HIS A 30 -2.53 1.81 5.95
C HIS A 30 -1.45 2.58 5.19
N HIS A 31 -1.39 2.37 3.87
CA HIS A 31 -0.43 3.07 3.02
C HIS A 31 -0.72 4.56 2.98
N GLN A 32 -1.99 4.93 2.98
CA GLN A 32 -2.35 6.34 2.98
C GLN A 32 -1.85 7.03 4.24
N MET A 33 -1.94 6.35 5.37
CA MET A 33 -1.41 6.90 6.61
C MET A 33 0.10 7.09 6.54
N ALA A 34 0.79 6.13 5.93
CA ALA A 34 2.23 6.25 5.77
C ALA A 34 2.60 7.44 4.89
N VAL A 35 1.84 7.65 3.81
CA VAL A 35 2.06 8.80 2.95
C VAL A 35 1.85 10.09 3.73
N ASP A 36 0.78 10.16 4.50
CA ASP A 36 0.48 11.35 5.26
C ASP A 36 1.58 11.66 6.27
N MET A 37 2.07 10.64 6.95
CA MET A 37 3.17 10.83 7.90
C MET A 37 4.44 11.31 7.21
N ALA A 38 4.74 10.73 6.05
CA ALA A 38 5.93 11.13 5.32
C ALA A 38 5.82 12.56 4.84
N LYS A 39 4.64 12.96 4.38
CA LYS A 39 4.44 14.35 3.97
C LYS A 39 4.59 15.31 5.14
N SER A 40 4.10 14.90 6.31
CA SER A 40 4.24 15.74 7.50
C SER A 40 5.69 15.93 7.87
N ILE A 41 6.48 14.86 7.85
CA ILE A 41 7.87 14.97 8.25
C ILE A 41 8.65 15.86 7.27
N LEU A 42 8.27 15.85 5.99
CA LEU A 42 8.91 16.69 5.00
C LEU A 42 8.77 18.18 5.34
N GLU A 43 7.69 18.54 6.00
CA GLU A 43 7.48 19.93 6.37
C GLU A 43 8.35 20.38 7.53
N TYR A 44 8.80 19.45 8.34
CA TYR A 44 9.45 19.80 9.59
C TYR A 44 10.92 19.42 9.68
N THR A 45 11.35 18.42 8.92
CA THR A 45 12.71 17.96 9.07
C THR A 45 13.67 18.77 8.22
N ASN A 46 14.86 18.98 8.77
CA ASN A 46 15.94 19.62 8.05
C ASN A 46 17.01 18.64 7.61
N TYR A 47 16.84 17.37 7.95
CA TYR A 47 17.82 16.35 7.58
C TYR A 47 17.57 15.85 6.18
N GLU A 48 18.57 16.01 5.32
CA GLU A 48 18.44 15.57 3.94
C GLU A 48 18.14 14.09 3.84
N GLU A 49 18.79 13.29 4.68
CA GLU A 49 18.56 11.85 4.64
C GLU A 49 17.11 11.51 4.95
N ILE A 50 16.53 12.23 5.89
CA ILE A 50 15.12 11.99 6.23
C ILE A 50 14.20 12.47 5.11
N ARG A 51 14.54 13.61 4.51
CA ARG A 51 13.73 14.11 3.40
C ARG A 51 13.73 13.14 2.23
N THR A 52 14.89 12.62 1.91
CA THR A 52 15.01 11.65 0.82
C THR A 52 14.23 10.39 1.13
N LEU A 53 14.36 9.89 2.35
CA LEU A 53 13.64 8.70 2.76
C LEU A 53 12.14 8.92 2.68
N ALA A 54 11.67 10.05 3.21
CA ALA A 54 10.24 10.34 3.20
C ALA A 54 9.70 10.45 1.78
N GLN A 55 10.43 11.08 0.88
CA GLN A 55 9.99 11.20 -0.50
C GLN A 55 9.93 9.83 -1.17
N ASN A 56 10.90 8.98 -0.90
CA ASN A 56 10.90 7.63 -1.46
C ASN A 56 9.71 6.83 -0.94
N ILE A 57 9.38 7.01 0.33
CA ILE A 57 8.21 6.32 0.90
C ILE A 57 6.94 6.79 0.23
N ILE A 58 6.80 8.09 0.04
CA ILE A 58 5.62 8.64 -0.62
C ILE A 58 5.46 8.02 -2.01
N ASP A 59 6.52 8.04 -2.79
CA ASP A 59 6.47 7.53 -4.15
C ASP A 59 6.10 6.05 -4.18
N ALA A 60 6.73 5.25 -3.33
CA ALA A 60 6.49 3.82 -3.33
C ALA A 60 5.09 3.48 -2.83
N GLN A 61 4.64 4.16 -1.78
CA GLN A 61 3.35 3.87 -1.20
C GLN A 61 2.21 4.30 -2.12
N GLU A 62 2.37 5.44 -2.77
CA GLU A 62 1.33 5.90 -3.71
C GLU A 62 1.20 4.95 -4.88
N LYS A 63 2.30 4.42 -5.36
CA LYS A 63 2.26 3.46 -6.43
C LYS A 63 1.52 2.19 -6.00
N GLU A 64 1.80 1.73 -4.80
CA GLU A 64 1.14 0.53 -4.29
C GLU A 64 -0.34 0.76 -4.06
N ILE A 65 -0.72 1.96 -3.62
CA ILE A 65 -2.12 2.29 -3.47
C ILE A 65 -2.84 2.16 -4.82
N GLU A 66 -2.24 2.67 -5.87
CA GLU A 66 -2.85 2.57 -7.19
C GLU A 66 -3.01 1.12 -7.61
N GLU A 67 -2.01 0.31 -7.34
CA GLU A 67 -2.08 -1.10 -7.68
C GLU A 67 -3.19 -1.80 -6.90
N MET A 68 -3.34 -1.47 -5.63
CA MET A 68 -4.34 -2.10 -4.80
C MET A 68 -5.76 -1.67 -5.13
N LYS A 69 -5.90 -0.47 -5.68
CA LYS A 69 -7.23 0.01 -6.06
C LYS A 69 -7.88 -0.88 -7.11
N GLU A 70 -7.10 -1.56 -7.89
CA GLU A 70 -7.64 -2.46 -8.89
C GLU A 70 -8.41 -3.60 -8.26
N PHE A 71 -8.13 -3.91 -7.01
CA PHE A 71 -8.79 -5.00 -6.31
C PHE A 71 -9.97 -4.53 -5.49
N THR A 72 -10.25 -3.25 -5.48
CA THR A 72 -11.34 -2.70 -4.67
C THR A 72 -12.41 -2.00 -5.52
N SER A 73 -12.20 -1.95 -6.81
CA SER A 73 -13.17 -1.27 -7.69
C SER A 73 -14.23 -2.22 -8.27
#